data_9c1ec70116f414333dd743fd9d6076e3
#
_entry.id   9c1ec70116f414333dd743fd9d6076e3
#
_cell.length_a   1.000
_cell.length_b   1.000
_cell.length_c   1.000
_cell.angle_alpha   90.00
_cell.angle_beta   90.00
_cell.angle_gamma   90.00
#
_symmetry.space_group_name_H-M   'P 1'
#
loop_
_entity.id
_entity.type
_entity.pdbx_description
1 polymer ?
#
loop_
_entity_poly.entity_id
_entity_poly.type
_entity_poly.pdbx_seq_one_letter_code
_entity_poly.pdbx_strand_id
1 'polypeptide(L)'
;MDYVIVGIQPWDLPLGGNCKDIALELSRTHRVLYVNPAVDWLTALRQPGQPSTSDSPLVQISASCWVLTPDRHSCPANWLPDGWLFDRVNHWNNRRFARIIHWAIDQLGFSAITLVNDSDMVRSFYLPDLLKPHQFIYYTRDNLLAIGFWQRHGNRLEPALMRKATLVAANSAYLARLARQHNPQTVDIGQGCDLRQFDPAVSHTLPDDLARIPHPRIGYLGALNAGRLTIDWLLLTARARPDWQLVLIGPEDDAFRQSALHELPNVHFLGAKPMAQLPAYLAHLDVAINPQQLNELTIGNYPRKIDEYLAMGKPVVALKTETMSLFADYVRLATTGPEFIDHIGGILDGQLPASPAACIAFARQHTWARSVGMLVQAQHNFATTQPAPVGDLRNEPV
;
A
#
# COMPACT_ATOMS: atom_id res chain seq x y z
N MET A 1 8.02 -22.00 8.69
CA MET A 1 7.05 -21.20 9.45
C MET A 1 5.89 -20.93 8.52
N ASP A 2 4.65 -20.93 9.03
CA ASP A 2 3.45 -20.80 8.22
C ASP A 2 2.82 -19.43 8.45
N TYR A 3 2.57 -18.68 7.38
CA TYR A 3 1.97 -17.36 7.46
C TYR A 3 0.53 -17.41 6.97
N VAL A 4 -0.36 -16.77 7.72
CA VAL A 4 -1.73 -16.45 7.30
C VAL A 4 -1.83 -14.96 7.19
N ILE A 5 -2.00 -14.42 5.97
CA ILE A 5 -2.02 -12.99 5.69
C ILE A 5 -3.45 -12.59 5.35
N VAL A 6 -4.09 -11.81 6.19
CA VAL A 6 -5.43 -11.26 5.93
C VAL A 6 -5.28 -9.91 5.24
N GLY A 7 -5.51 -9.90 3.94
CA GLY A 7 -5.38 -8.70 3.11
C GLY A 7 -6.60 -7.78 3.22
N ILE A 8 -6.37 -6.48 3.21
CA ILE A 8 -7.45 -5.48 3.08
C ILE A 8 -7.91 -5.36 1.62
N GLN A 9 -7.08 -5.79 0.68
CA GLN A 9 -7.34 -5.78 -0.76
C GLN A 9 -7.43 -7.21 -1.29
N PRO A 10 -8.27 -7.48 -2.32
CA PRO A 10 -8.30 -8.78 -2.96
C PRO A 10 -6.99 -9.07 -3.72
N TRP A 11 -6.63 -10.36 -3.79
CA TRP A 11 -5.43 -10.85 -4.48
C TRP A 11 -5.34 -10.40 -5.95
N ASP A 12 -6.49 -10.40 -6.63
CA ASP A 12 -6.59 -10.12 -8.08
C ASP A 12 -6.74 -8.63 -8.40
N LEU A 13 -6.43 -7.75 -7.45
CA LEU A 13 -6.45 -6.32 -7.70
C LEU A 13 -5.43 -5.97 -8.81
N PRO A 14 -5.84 -5.36 -9.95
CA PRO A 14 -4.97 -5.11 -11.11
C PRO A 14 -3.72 -4.25 -10.80
N LEU A 15 -3.85 -3.30 -9.86
CA LEU A 15 -2.74 -2.43 -9.45
C LEU A 15 -1.81 -3.09 -8.41
N GLY A 16 -2.07 -4.36 -8.04
CA GLY A 16 -1.35 -5.02 -6.96
C GLY A 16 -1.63 -4.42 -5.59
N GLY A 17 -0.95 -4.92 -4.58
CA GLY A 17 -1.07 -4.43 -3.20
C GLY A 17 0.12 -4.85 -2.36
N ASN A 18 0.50 -4.01 -1.39
CA ASN A 18 1.66 -4.28 -0.53
C ASN A 18 1.62 -5.67 0.10
N CYS A 19 0.46 -6.08 0.60
CA CYS A 19 0.32 -7.37 1.27
C CYS A 19 0.44 -8.56 0.31
N LYS A 20 0.00 -8.41 -0.94
CA LYS A 20 0.24 -9.41 -1.98
C LYS A 20 1.74 -9.56 -2.26
N ASP A 21 2.45 -8.45 -2.38
CA ASP A 21 3.89 -8.46 -2.65
C ASP A 21 4.67 -9.04 -1.45
N ILE A 22 4.28 -8.72 -0.22
CA ILE A 22 4.80 -9.33 1.01
C ILE A 22 4.53 -10.84 1.02
N ALA A 23 3.32 -11.27 0.65
CA ALA A 23 2.97 -12.68 0.57
C ALA A 23 3.81 -13.43 -0.45
N LEU A 24 4.02 -12.86 -1.63
CA LEU A 24 4.85 -13.43 -2.69
C LEU A 24 6.32 -13.52 -2.25
N GLU A 25 6.85 -12.50 -1.58
CA GLU A 25 8.23 -12.53 -1.10
C GLU A 25 8.41 -13.53 0.03
N LEU A 26 7.51 -13.57 1.02
CA LEU A 26 7.51 -14.57 2.10
C LEU A 26 7.40 -16.00 1.54
N SER A 27 6.61 -16.19 0.46
CA SER A 27 6.40 -17.51 -0.13
C SER A 27 7.65 -18.14 -0.78
N ARG A 28 8.72 -17.38 -0.96
CA ARG A 28 10.00 -17.90 -1.43
C ARG A 28 10.68 -18.83 -0.44
N THR A 29 10.41 -18.63 0.86
CA THR A 29 11.08 -19.36 1.94
C THR A 29 10.12 -19.98 2.96
N HIS A 30 8.85 -19.60 2.92
CA HIS A 30 7.82 -19.99 3.88
C HIS A 30 6.54 -20.42 3.17
N ARG A 31 5.66 -21.14 3.86
CA ARG A 31 4.31 -21.41 3.35
C ARG A 31 3.39 -20.24 3.70
N VAL A 32 2.61 -19.78 2.74
CA VAL A 32 1.77 -18.57 2.87
C VAL A 32 0.36 -18.85 2.41
N LEU A 33 -0.61 -18.58 3.28
CA LEU A 33 -2.03 -18.50 2.96
C LEU A 33 -2.44 -17.02 2.93
N TYR A 34 -2.69 -16.48 1.75
CA TYR A 34 -3.31 -15.17 1.60
C TYR A 34 -4.82 -15.29 1.69
N VAL A 35 -5.45 -14.50 2.53
CA VAL A 35 -6.89 -14.49 2.73
C VAL A 35 -7.46 -13.20 2.18
N ASN A 36 -8.30 -13.32 1.16
CA ASN A 36 -9.05 -12.19 0.60
C ASN A 36 -9.98 -11.58 1.66
N PRO A 37 -10.25 -10.25 1.58
CA PRO A 37 -11.15 -9.59 2.51
C PRO A 37 -12.55 -10.22 2.46
N ALA A 38 -13.14 -10.44 3.63
CA ALA A 38 -14.52 -10.87 3.71
C ALA A 38 -15.46 -9.77 3.19
N VAL A 39 -16.34 -10.11 2.27
CA VAL A 39 -17.32 -9.18 1.66
C VAL A 39 -18.68 -9.42 2.29
N ASP A 40 -19.36 -8.35 2.71
CA ASP A 40 -20.74 -8.46 3.18
C ASP A 40 -21.73 -8.67 2.02
N TRP A 41 -22.88 -9.30 2.33
CA TRP A 41 -23.87 -9.68 1.33
C TRP A 41 -24.47 -8.47 0.58
N LEU A 42 -24.55 -7.29 1.21
CA LEU A 42 -25.08 -6.08 0.58
C LEU A 42 -24.10 -5.52 -0.45
N THR A 43 -22.82 -5.48 -0.12
CA THR A 43 -21.74 -5.13 -1.05
C THR A 43 -21.67 -6.13 -2.21
N ALA A 44 -21.85 -7.43 -1.92
CA ALA A 44 -21.87 -8.48 -2.93
C ALA A 44 -23.04 -8.33 -3.92
N LEU A 45 -24.22 -7.89 -3.46
CA LEU A 45 -25.38 -7.61 -4.32
C LEU A 45 -25.19 -6.39 -5.21
N ARG A 46 -24.46 -5.36 -4.71
CA ARG A 46 -24.20 -4.14 -5.48
C ARG A 46 -23.12 -4.31 -6.55
N GLN A 47 -22.28 -5.33 -6.41
CA GLN A 47 -21.19 -5.66 -7.34
C GLN A 47 -21.35 -7.10 -7.87
N PRO A 48 -22.38 -7.38 -8.71
CA PRO A 48 -22.66 -8.75 -9.16
C PRO A 48 -21.61 -9.35 -10.11
N GLY A 49 -20.63 -8.57 -10.55
CA GLY A 49 -19.70 -8.92 -11.62
C GLY A 49 -18.33 -9.46 -11.21
N GLN A 50 -18.05 -9.73 -9.92
CA GLN A 50 -16.87 -10.51 -9.54
C GLN A 50 -17.30 -11.97 -9.30
N PRO A 51 -17.18 -12.87 -10.29
CA PRO A 51 -17.44 -14.28 -10.07
C PRO A 51 -16.39 -14.81 -9.08
N SER A 52 -16.79 -15.71 -8.19
CA SER A 52 -15.84 -16.66 -7.65
C SER A 52 -15.37 -17.50 -8.85
N THR A 53 -14.21 -17.18 -9.40
CA THR A 53 -13.70 -17.77 -10.64
C THR A 53 -13.18 -19.18 -10.47
N SER A 54 -13.34 -19.80 -9.30
CA SER A 54 -12.95 -21.18 -9.05
C SER A 54 -14.05 -21.94 -8.29
N ASP A 55 -14.21 -23.23 -8.63
CA ASP A 55 -15.07 -24.18 -7.93
C ASP A 55 -14.64 -24.43 -6.47
N SER A 56 -13.46 -23.96 -6.08
CA SER A 56 -12.88 -24.07 -4.74
C SER A 56 -12.58 -22.70 -4.13
N PRO A 57 -12.95 -22.45 -2.86
CA PRO A 57 -12.58 -21.21 -2.16
C PRO A 57 -11.07 -21.09 -1.91
N LEU A 58 -10.31 -22.18 -1.99
CA LEU A 58 -8.87 -22.28 -1.78
C LEU A 58 -8.17 -22.60 -3.09
N VAL A 59 -7.33 -21.69 -3.58
CA VAL A 59 -6.60 -21.80 -4.85
C VAL A 59 -5.11 -21.78 -4.59
N GLN A 60 -4.38 -22.73 -5.14
CA GLN A 60 -2.93 -22.75 -5.09
C GLN A 60 -2.34 -21.85 -6.19
N ILE A 61 -1.49 -20.90 -5.79
CA ILE A 61 -0.80 -19.95 -6.68
C ILE A 61 0.62 -20.45 -7.04
N SER A 62 1.30 -21.04 -6.06
CA SER A 62 2.63 -21.64 -6.23
C SER A 62 2.81 -22.80 -5.27
N ALA A 63 3.96 -23.47 -5.30
CA ALA A 63 4.24 -24.57 -4.39
C ALA A 63 4.10 -24.21 -2.90
N SER A 64 4.24 -22.93 -2.54
CA SER A 64 4.25 -22.43 -1.17
C SER A 64 3.26 -21.30 -0.91
N CYS A 65 2.40 -20.94 -1.88
CA CYS A 65 1.45 -19.85 -1.75
C CYS A 65 0.04 -20.29 -2.18
N TRP A 66 -0.94 -20.00 -1.33
CA TRP A 66 -2.35 -20.26 -1.56
C TRP A 66 -3.17 -19.00 -1.30
N VAL A 67 -4.31 -18.88 -1.98
CA VAL A 67 -5.29 -17.81 -1.80
C VAL A 67 -6.61 -18.40 -1.37
N LEU A 68 -7.14 -17.90 -0.26
CA LEU A 68 -8.46 -18.23 0.24
C LEU A 68 -9.42 -17.08 -0.07
N THR A 69 -10.54 -17.36 -0.71
CA THR A 69 -11.62 -16.41 -0.94
C THR A 69 -12.82 -16.81 -0.08
N PRO A 70 -13.16 -16.04 0.97
CA PRO A 70 -14.27 -16.32 1.86
C PRO A 70 -15.62 -16.17 1.15
N ASP A 71 -16.62 -16.88 1.65
CA ASP A 71 -18.02 -16.71 1.22
C ASP A 71 -18.55 -15.29 1.49
N ARG A 72 -19.47 -14.83 0.64
CA ARG A 72 -20.09 -13.48 0.70
C ARG A 72 -21.25 -13.43 1.70
N HIS A 73 -21.08 -13.92 2.93
CA HIS A 73 -22.14 -14.06 3.91
C HIS A 73 -21.96 -13.25 5.19
N SER A 74 -21.06 -12.27 5.20
CA SER A 74 -20.92 -11.35 6.34
C SER A 74 -22.13 -10.40 6.40
N CYS A 75 -22.58 -10.05 7.61
CA CYS A 75 -23.56 -9.01 7.81
C CYS A 75 -22.94 -7.63 7.66
N PRO A 76 -23.57 -6.69 6.94
CA PRO A 76 -23.11 -5.30 6.94
C PRO A 76 -23.21 -4.74 8.36
N ALA A 77 -22.08 -4.36 8.94
CA ALA A 77 -22.04 -3.88 10.32
C ALA A 77 -21.58 -2.41 10.42
N ASN A 78 -20.85 -1.90 9.42
CA ASN A 78 -20.17 -0.62 9.51
C ASN A 78 -21.12 0.60 9.63
N TRP A 79 -22.40 0.45 9.29
CA TRP A 79 -23.42 1.49 9.46
C TRP A 79 -23.98 1.58 10.89
N LEU A 80 -23.81 0.52 11.69
CA LEU A 80 -24.23 0.53 13.10
C LEU A 80 -23.48 1.60 13.89
N PRO A 81 -24.13 2.23 14.91
CA PRO A 81 -23.41 3.06 15.88
C PRO A 81 -22.31 2.26 16.57
N ASP A 82 -21.22 2.92 16.95
CA ASP A 82 -20.18 2.27 17.75
C ASP A 82 -20.72 1.87 19.12
N GLY A 83 -20.41 0.66 19.57
CA GLY A 83 -20.88 0.11 20.84
C GLY A 83 -21.21 -1.38 20.76
N TRP A 84 -21.89 -1.87 21.80
CA TRP A 84 -22.11 -3.29 22.04
C TRP A 84 -22.83 -4.04 20.91
N LEU A 85 -23.77 -3.37 20.22
CA LEU A 85 -24.52 -3.99 19.11
C LEU A 85 -23.59 -4.23 17.90
N PHE A 86 -22.79 -3.23 17.54
CA PHE A 86 -21.75 -3.38 16.54
C PHE A 86 -20.78 -4.51 16.92
N ASP A 87 -20.31 -4.53 18.17
CA ASP A 87 -19.36 -5.53 18.65
C ASP A 87 -19.92 -6.95 18.55
N ARG A 88 -21.19 -7.17 18.87
CA ARG A 88 -21.83 -8.49 18.73
C ARG A 88 -21.93 -8.94 17.27
N VAL A 89 -22.38 -8.05 16.38
CA VAL A 89 -22.48 -8.35 14.94
C VAL A 89 -21.09 -8.59 14.35
N ASN A 90 -20.13 -7.72 14.68
CA ASN A 90 -18.76 -7.84 14.20
C ASN A 90 -18.08 -9.11 14.72
N HIS A 91 -18.29 -9.48 15.99
CA HIS A 91 -17.79 -10.73 16.55
C HIS A 91 -18.39 -11.95 15.83
N TRP A 92 -19.70 -11.94 15.53
CA TRP A 92 -20.33 -13.01 14.77
C TRP A 92 -19.73 -13.13 13.35
N ASN A 93 -19.53 -12.00 12.64
CA ASN A 93 -18.87 -11.97 11.34
C ASN A 93 -17.47 -12.56 11.41
N ASN A 94 -16.66 -12.10 12.40
CA ASN A 94 -15.29 -12.59 12.59
C ASN A 94 -15.25 -14.09 12.92
N ARG A 95 -16.22 -14.62 13.69
CA ARG A 95 -16.32 -16.09 13.95
C ARG A 95 -16.59 -16.89 12.68
N ARG A 96 -17.40 -16.36 11.77
CA ARG A 96 -17.64 -17.00 10.47
C ARG A 96 -16.37 -16.95 9.62
N PHE A 97 -15.71 -15.80 9.60
CA PHE A 97 -14.47 -15.60 8.87
C PHE A 97 -13.36 -16.51 9.42
N ALA A 98 -13.20 -16.60 10.73
CA ALA A 98 -12.24 -17.49 11.37
C ALA A 98 -12.48 -18.97 11.03
N ARG A 99 -13.75 -19.42 10.91
CA ARG A 99 -14.06 -20.84 10.56
C ARG A 99 -13.53 -21.21 9.19
N ILE A 100 -13.70 -20.37 8.17
CA ILE A 100 -13.18 -20.69 6.83
C ILE A 100 -11.64 -20.63 6.80
N ILE A 101 -11.03 -19.74 7.58
CA ILE A 101 -9.57 -19.69 7.72
C ILE A 101 -9.05 -20.95 8.43
N HIS A 102 -9.69 -21.39 9.52
CA HIS A 102 -9.34 -22.65 10.19
C HIS A 102 -9.43 -23.84 9.24
N TRP A 103 -10.55 -23.94 8.48
CA TRP A 103 -10.70 -25.00 7.49
C TRP A 103 -9.52 -25.00 6.49
N ALA A 104 -9.10 -23.84 5.98
CA ALA A 104 -7.97 -23.75 5.05
C ALA A 104 -6.63 -24.11 5.72
N ILE A 105 -6.43 -23.69 6.97
CA ILE A 105 -5.26 -24.08 7.78
C ILE A 105 -5.18 -25.60 7.91
N ASP A 106 -6.30 -26.26 8.23
CA ASP A 106 -6.39 -27.72 8.39
C ASP A 106 -6.13 -28.43 7.06
N GLN A 107 -6.73 -27.94 5.94
CA GLN A 107 -6.49 -28.50 4.60
C GLN A 107 -5.02 -28.44 4.17
N LEU A 108 -4.32 -27.37 4.56
CA LEU A 108 -2.92 -27.17 4.21
C LEU A 108 -1.95 -27.79 5.21
N GLY A 109 -2.45 -28.32 6.34
CA GLY A 109 -1.64 -28.83 7.43
C GLY A 109 -0.68 -27.77 7.98
N PHE A 110 -1.14 -26.52 8.10
CA PHE A 110 -0.37 -25.45 8.72
C PHE A 110 -0.32 -25.64 10.23
N SER A 111 0.83 -25.32 10.82
CA SER A 111 1.05 -25.41 12.26
C SER A 111 1.83 -24.19 12.75
N ALA A 112 1.63 -23.78 14.00
CA ALA A 112 2.33 -22.64 14.61
C ALA A 112 2.31 -21.38 13.70
N ILE A 113 1.08 -20.99 13.28
CA ILE A 113 0.88 -19.92 12.31
C ILE A 113 1.30 -18.54 12.85
N THR A 114 1.87 -17.72 11.96
CA THR A 114 1.97 -16.26 12.14
C THR A 114 0.81 -15.61 11.38
N LEU A 115 -0.05 -14.92 12.12
CA LEU A 115 -1.14 -14.12 11.53
C LEU A 115 -0.63 -12.71 11.21
N VAL A 116 -0.76 -12.29 9.96
CA VAL A 116 -0.49 -10.90 9.52
C VAL A 116 -1.80 -10.25 9.13
N ASN A 117 -2.13 -9.12 9.74
CA ASN A 117 -3.31 -8.33 9.44
C ASN A 117 -2.90 -7.05 8.69
N ASP A 118 -3.36 -6.89 7.44
CA ASP A 118 -3.11 -5.71 6.59
C ASP A 118 -4.10 -4.59 6.91
N SER A 119 -3.93 -3.90 8.04
CA SER A 119 -4.74 -2.74 8.45
C SER A 119 -6.26 -2.99 8.51
N ASP A 120 -6.73 -4.24 8.48
CA ASP A 120 -8.15 -4.53 8.56
C ASP A 120 -8.63 -4.55 10.01
N MET A 121 -8.98 -3.37 10.50
CA MET A 121 -9.37 -3.16 11.89
C MET A 121 -10.81 -3.59 12.21
N VAL A 122 -11.63 -3.91 11.22
CA VAL A 122 -13.05 -4.27 11.42
C VAL A 122 -13.28 -5.75 11.17
N ARG A 123 -13.04 -6.21 9.95
CA ARG A 123 -13.39 -7.57 9.50
C ARG A 123 -12.51 -8.65 10.13
N SER A 124 -11.34 -8.27 10.64
CA SER A 124 -10.38 -9.18 11.27
C SER A 124 -10.01 -8.83 12.71
N PHE A 125 -10.80 -7.96 13.38
CA PHE A 125 -10.54 -7.49 14.74
C PHE A 125 -10.42 -8.63 15.78
N TYR A 126 -11.27 -9.64 15.67
CA TYR A 126 -11.30 -10.77 16.60
C TYR A 126 -10.51 -12.00 16.11
N LEU A 127 -9.89 -11.94 14.92
CA LEU A 127 -9.13 -13.08 14.41
C LEU A 127 -7.96 -13.50 15.30
N PRO A 128 -7.19 -12.59 15.92
CA PRO A 128 -6.14 -13.01 16.84
C PRO A 128 -6.66 -13.84 18.03
N ASP A 129 -7.81 -13.48 18.59
CA ASP A 129 -8.43 -14.19 19.71
C ASP A 129 -9.04 -15.52 19.28
N LEU A 130 -9.56 -15.60 18.05
CA LEU A 130 -10.26 -16.77 17.50
C LEU A 130 -9.30 -17.83 16.93
N LEU A 131 -8.26 -17.38 16.20
CA LEU A 131 -7.29 -18.27 15.55
C LEU A 131 -6.15 -18.66 16.49
N LYS A 132 -5.90 -17.89 17.55
CA LYS A 132 -4.81 -18.10 18.53
C LYS A 132 -3.46 -18.37 17.86
N PRO A 133 -2.99 -17.47 16.99
CA PRO A 133 -1.74 -17.66 16.28
C PRO A 133 -0.56 -17.70 17.26
N HIS A 134 0.54 -18.36 16.85
CA HIS A 134 1.79 -18.32 17.61
C HIS A 134 2.33 -16.88 17.70
N GLN A 135 2.19 -16.11 16.61
CA GLN A 135 2.52 -14.68 16.58
C GLN A 135 1.43 -13.91 15.82
N PHE A 136 1.15 -12.68 16.25
CA PHE A 136 0.25 -11.77 15.57
C PHE A 136 0.99 -10.49 15.17
N ILE A 137 1.04 -10.20 13.87
CA ILE A 137 1.63 -8.99 13.29
C ILE A 137 0.51 -8.10 12.75
N TYR A 138 0.47 -6.85 13.20
CA TYR A 138 -0.37 -5.83 12.58
C TYR A 138 0.47 -4.99 11.62
N TYR A 139 0.11 -4.96 10.33
CA TYR A 139 0.81 -4.20 9.31
C TYR A 139 0.02 -2.94 8.96
N THR A 140 0.61 -1.75 9.18
CA THR A 140 0.02 -0.46 8.84
C THR A 140 0.80 0.21 7.71
N ARG A 141 0.07 0.71 6.68
CA ARG A 141 0.67 1.30 5.46
C ARG A 141 0.00 2.59 4.98
N ASP A 142 -1.16 2.90 5.48
CA ASP A 142 -1.93 4.11 5.24
C ASP A 142 -2.60 4.54 6.55
N ASN A 143 -2.82 5.84 6.72
CA ASN A 143 -3.68 6.33 7.80
C ASN A 143 -5.15 6.17 7.41
N LEU A 144 -5.68 4.95 7.55
CA LEU A 144 -7.06 4.63 7.18
C LEU A 144 -8.09 5.38 8.02
N LEU A 145 -7.73 5.83 9.23
CA LEU A 145 -8.62 6.62 10.08
C LEU A 145 -8.98 7.98 9.48
N ALA A 146 -8.22 8.46 8.50
CA ALA A 146 -8.56 9.64 7.72
C ALA A 146 -9.74 9.43 6.76
N ILE A 147 -10.19 8.17 6.55
CA ILE A 147 -11.30 7.81 5.67
C ILE A 147 -12.53 7.51 6.54
N GLY A 148 -13.62 8.27 6.35
CA GLY A 148 -14.82 8.19 7.19
C GLY A 148 -15.42 6.79 7.36
N PHE A 149 -15.30 5.91 6.34
CA PHE A 149 -15.71 4.52 6.44
C PHE A 149 -14.95 3.76 7.54
N TRP A 150 -13.63 3.95 7.64
CA TRP A 150 -12.79 3.30 8.65
C TRP A 150 -12.83 4.03 9.98
N GLN A 151 -12.94 5.36 9.97
CA GLN A 151 -12.90 6.22 11.16
C GLN A 151 -13.97 5.85 12.18
N ARG A 152 -15.20 5.52 11.75
CA ARG A 152 -16.37 5.30 12.62
C ARG A 152 -16.08 4.33 13.79
N HIS A 153 -15.47 3.20 13.51
CA HIS A 153 -15.11 2.18 14.50
C HIS A 153 -13.61 2.10 14.73
N GLY A 154 -12.81 2.49 13.72
CA GLY A 154 -11.37 2.36 13.72
C GLY A 154 -10.68 3.14 14.82
N ASN A 155 -11.17 4.32 15.19
CA ASN A 155 -10.62 5.09 16.32
C ASN A 155 -10.51 4.27 17.61
N ARG A 156 -11.40 3.30 17.82
CA ARG A 156 -11.38 2.37 18.95
C ARG A 156 -10.66 1.06 18.63
N LEU A 157 -10.92 0.51 17.46
CA LEU A 157 -10.48 -0.84 17.11
C LEU A 157 -9.00 -0.90 16.71
N GLU A 158 -8.49 0.06 15.95
CA GLU A 158 -7.10 0.01 15.48
C GLU A 158 -6.08 0.08 16.63
N PRO A 159 -6.18 1.04 17.57
CA PRO A 159 -5.31 1.03 18.76
C PRO A 159 -5.40 -0.25 19.58
N ALA A 160 -6.60 -0.85 19.67
CA ALA A 160 -6.78 -2.11 20.38
C ALA A 160 -6.10 -3.29 19.66
N LEU A 161 -6.15 -3.35 18.32
CA LEU A 161 -5.42 -4.34 17.53
C LEU A 161 -3.91 -4.17 17.66
N MET A 162 -3.41 -2.94 17.56
CA MET A 162 -1.98 -2.67 17.75
C MET A 162 -1.49 -3.15 19.12
N ARG A 163 -2.26 -2.92 20.19
CA ARG A 163 -1.92 -3.42 21.55
C ARG A 163 -1.92 -4.95 21.65
N LYS A 164 -2.78 -5.64 20.91
CA LYS A 164 -2.81 -7.12 20.87
C LYS A 164 -1.66 -7.72 20.05
N ALA A 165 -1.09 -6.97 19.12
CA ALA A 165 -0.06 -7.47 18.22
C ALA A 165 1.24 -7.78 19.00
N THR A 166 1.87 -8.91 18.67
CA THR A 166 3.24 -9.22 19.12
C THR A 166 4.27 -8.32 18.45
N LEU A 167 3.92 -7.80 17.27
CA LEU A 167 4.73 -6.88 16.49
C LEU A 167 3.81 -6.00 15.65
N VAL A 168 4.07 -4.69 15.60
CA VAL A 168 3.49 -3.80 14.60
C VAL A 168 4.54 -3.48 13.55
N ALA A 169 4.23 -3.74 12.28
CA ALA A 169 5.06 -3.35 11.15
C ALA A 169 4.44 -2.15 10.45
N ALA A 170 5.24 -1.16 10.12
CA ALA A 170 4.83 0.03 9.38
C ALA A 170 5.68 0.20 8.13
N ASN A 171 5.13 0.79 7.08
CA ASN A 171 5.88 1.06 5.85
C ASN A 171 6.52 2.45 5.80
N SER A 172 6.43 3.22 6.87
CA SER A 172 7.07 4.53 6.98
C SER A 172 7.39 4.89 8.43
N ALA A 173 8.40 5.73 8.61
CA ALA A 173 8.80 6.24 9.93
C ALA A 173 7.64 6.99 10.62
N TYR A 174 6.84 7.73 9.86
CA TYR A 174 5.66 8.43 10.36
C TYR A 174 4.65 7.47 10.99
N LEU A 175 4.22 6.44 10.25
CA LEU A 175 3.27 5.44 10.75
C LEU A 175 3.86 4.62 11.88
N ALA A 176 5.14 4.27 11.83
CA ALA A 176 5.83 3.60 12.93
C ALA A 176 5.83 4.44 14.21
N ARG A 177 6.03 5.76 14.11
CA ARG A 177 5.97 6.68 15.25
C ARG A 177 4.57 6.74 15.87
N LEU A 178 3.52 6.78 15.05
CA LEU A 178 2.13 6.72 15.53
C LEU A 178 1.83 5.38 16.22
N ALA A 179 2.22 4.27 15.59
CA ALA A 179 1.96 2.93 16.11
C ALA A 179 2.69 2.66 17.44
N ARG A 180 3.89 3.22 17.65
CA ARG A 180 4.63 3.11 18.93
C ARG A 180 3.90 3.69 20.12
N GLN A 181 2.95 4.59 19.92
CA GLN A 181 2.07 5.09 21.00
C GLN A 181 1.16 3.99 21.57
N HIS A 182 0.90 2.94 20.78
CA HIS A 182 0.01 1.84 21.13
C HIS A 182 0.75 0.52 21.35
N ASN A 183 1.88 0.32 20.67
CA ASN A 183 2.70 -0.86 20.83
C ASN A 183 4.20 -0.51 20.68
N PRO A 184 5.01 -0.62 21.76
CA PRO A 184 6.44 -0.33 21.68
C PRO A 184 7.21 -1.30 20.77
N GLN A 185 6.68 -2.52 20.55
CA GLN A 185 7.23 -3.49 19.61
C GLN A 185 6.80 -3.13 18.17
N THR A 186 7.24 -1.95 17.72
CA THR A 186 6.94 -1.43 16.38
C THR A 186 8.21 -1.23 15.57
N VAL A 187 8.22 -1.78 14.35
CA VAL A 187 9.31 -1.64 13.39
C VAL A 187 8.84 -0.88 12.14
N ASP A 188 9.68 0.01 11.64
CA ASP A 188 9.57 0.54 10.30
C ASP A 188 10.30 -0.42 9.36
N ILE A 189 9.53 -1.11 8.49
CA ILE A 189 10.08 -2.05 7.50
C ILE A 189 10.31 -1.37 6.14
N GLY A 190 10.00 -0.07 6.04
CA GLY A 190 10.02 0.65 4.79
C GLY A 190 8.99 0.17 3.78
N GLN A 191 9.04 0.72 2.60
CA GLN A 191 8.20 0.35 1.47
C GLN A 191 9.01 -0.45 0.46
N GLY A 192 8.57 -1.67 0.14
CA GLY A 192 9.12 -2.43 -0.97
C GLY A 192 8.51 -2.00 -2.31
N CYS A 193 9.32 -2.05 -3.35
CA CYS A 193 8.90 -1.80 -4.72
C CYS A 193 9.33 -2.96 -5.63
N ASP A 194 8.51 -3.27 -6.63
CA ASP A 194 8.92 -4.16 -7.73
C ASP A 194 9.50 -3.32 -8.87
N LEU A 195 10.81 -3.18 -8.87
CA LEU A 195 11.54 -2.37 -9.83
C LEU A 195 12.01 -3.15 -11.07
N ARG A 196 11.65 -4.43 -11.19
CA ARG A 196 12.12 -5.29 -12.30
C ARG A 196 11.73 -4.76 -13.68
N GLN A 197 10.59 -4.08 -13.77
CA GLN A 197 10.11 -3.48 -15.02
C GLN A 197 10.68 -2.07 -15.26
N PHE A 198 11.18 -1.40 -14.22
CA PHE A 198 11.72 -0.05 -14.26
C PHE A 198 13.25 -0.10 -14.39
N ASP A 199 13.71 -0.61 -15.53
CA ASP A 199 15.14 -0.73 -15.83
C ASP A 199 15.54 0.23 -16.95
N PRO A 200 16.35 1.26 -16.68
CA PRO A 200 16.80 2.21 -17.70
C PRO A 200 17.77 1.62 -18.72
N ALA A 201 18.34 0.43 -18.46
CA ALA A 201 19.18 -0.28 -19.44
C ALA A 201 18.35 -0.92 -20.56
N VAL A 202 17.06 -1.11 -20.34
CA VAL A 202 16.14 -1.62 -21.38
C VAL A 202 15.72 -0.45 -22.28
N SER A 203 15.84 -0.64 -23.60
CA SER A 203 15.34 0.34 -24.57
C SER A 203 13.80 0.35 -24.57
N HIS A 204 13.23 1.50 -24.29
CA HIS A 204 11.79 1.69 -24.27
C HIS A 204 11.34 2.45 -25.52
N THR A 205 10.48 1.83 -26.32
CA THR A 205 9.89 2.48 -27.49
C THR A 205 8.98 3.64 -27.04
N LEU A 206 9.10 4.79 -27.69
CA LEU A 206 8.23 5.94 -27.45
C LEU A 206 6.77 5.59 -27.80
N PRO A 207 5.81 5.67 -26.85
CA PRO A 207 4.41 5.42 -27.14
C PRO A 207 3.82 6.42 -28.12
N ASP A 208 2.97 5.95 -29.06
CA ASP A 208 2.41 6.76 -30.15
C ASP A 208 1.61 7.97 -29.68
N ASP A 209 0.87 7.83 -28.59
CA ASP A 209 0.07 8.91 -27.99
C ASP A 209 0.98 9.95 -27.28
N LEU A 210 2.11 9.52 -26.72
CA LEU A 210 3.11 10.42 -26.15
C LEU A 210 3.98 11.09 -27.22
N ALA A 211 4.22 10.43 -28.34
CA ALA A 211 5.06 10.95 -29.43
C ALA A 211 4.55 12.28 -30.02
N ARG A 212 3.25 12.54 -29.92
CA ARG A 212 2.60 13.76 -30.43
C ARG A 212 2.73 14.96 -29.48
N ILE A 213 3.17 14.74 -28.25
CA ILE A 213 3.31 15.78 -27.23
C ILE A 213 4.75 16.29 -27.28
N PRO A 214 4.97 17.61 -27.48
CA PRO A 214 6.32 18.16 -27.53
C PRO A 214 7.01 18.15 -26.17
N HIS A 215 8.31 18.38 -26.14
CA HIS A 215 9.09 18.62 -24.94
C HIS A 215 9.01 20.11 -24.51
N PRO A 216 9.21 20.44 -23.21
CA PRO A 216 9.46 19.50 -22.12
C PRO A 216 8.17 18.83 -21.60
N ARG A 217 8.25 17.54 -21.30
CA ARG A 217 7.17 16.70 -20.79
C ARG A 217 7.31 16.53 -19.29
N ILE A 218 6.40 17.10 -18.53
CA ILE A 218 6.32 16.99 -17.08
C ILE A 218 5.21 15.99 -16.74
N GLY A 219 5.58 14.82 -16.19
CA GLY A 219 4.63 13.71 -16.13
C GLY A 219 4.33 13.18 -14.74
N TYR A 220 3.08 12.73 -14.55
CA TYR A 220 2.61 11.97 -13.41
C TYR A 220 2.05 10.63 -13.87
N LEU A 221 2.44 9.53 -13.19
CA LEU A 221 1.93 8.19 -13.40
C LEU A 221 1.19 7.70 -12.16
N GLY A 222 -0.07 7.30 -12.32
CA GLY A 222 -0.91 6.75 -11.27
C GLY A 222 -2.33 7.32 -11.27
N ALA A 223 -3.19 6.82 -10.38
CA ALA A 223 -4.55 7.30 -10.29
C ALA A 223 -4.61 8.81 -10.00
N LEU A 224 -5.39 9.53 -10.79
CA LEU A 224 -5.67 10.95 -10.66
C LEU A 224 -6.85 11.11 -9.70
N ASN A 225 -6.54 11.23 -8.41
CA ASN A 225 -7.49 11.30 -7.32
C ASN A 225 -7.29 12.56 -6.50
N ALA A 226 -8.30 13.42 -6.45
CA ALA A 226 -8.23 14.72 -5.76
C ALA A 226 -8.02 14.60 -4.23
N GLY A 227 -8.38 13.47 -3.63
CA GLY A 227 -8.06 13.20 -2.22
C GLY A 227 -6.57 12.94 -1.97
N ARG A 228 -5.80 12.66 -3.03
CA ARG A 228 -4.36 12.35 -2.96
C ARG A 228 -3.47 13.32 -3.72
N LEU A 229 -3.99 14.05 -4.71
CA LEU A 229 -3.25 14.99 -5.56
C LEU A 229 -3.88 16.38 -5.50
N THR A 230 -3.05 17.40 -5.50
CA THR A 230 -3.51 18.79 -5.57
C THR A 230 -3.69 19.24 -7.02
N ILE A 231 -4.96 19.40 -7.44
CA ILE A 231 -5.33 19.94 -8.75
C ILE A 231 -4.80 21.37 -8.91
N ASP A 232 -4.82 22.15 -7.82
CA ASP A 232 -4.42 23.56 -7.84
C ASP A 232 -2.96 23.76 -8.26
N TRP A 233 -2.04 22.88 -7.83
CA TRP A 233 -0.64 22.96 -8.25
C TRP A 233 -0.46 22.63 -9.73
N LEU A 234 -1.21 21.66 -10.23
CA LEU A 234 -1.21 21.31 -11.66
C LEU A 234 -1.78 22.46 -12.50
N LEU A 235 -2.89 23.07 -12.09
CA LEU A 235 -3.46 24.24 -12.75
C LEU A 235 -2.51 25.45 -12.72
N LEU A 236 -1.91 25.71 -11.57
CA LEU A 236 -0.92 26.77 -11.41
C LEU A 236 0.27 26.57 -12.35
N THR A 237 0.80 25.35 -12.40
CA THR A 237 1.94 24.98 -13.26
C THR A 237 1.59 25.17 -14.74
N ALA A 238 0.44 24.61 -15.18
CA ALA A 238 0.04 24.69 -16.59
C ALA A 238 -0.20 26.13 -17.06
N ARG A 239 -0.78 26.98 -16.20
CA ARG A 239 -1.04 28.40 -16.52
C ARG A 239 0.21 29.27 -16.48
N ALA A 240 1.10 29.03 -15.52
CA ALA A 240 2.35 29.78 -15.37
C ALA A 240 3.36 29.44 -16.47
N ARG A 241 3.33 28.21 -16.97
CA ARG A 241 4.28 27.70 -17.97
C ARG A 241 3.55 27.02 -19.12
N PRO A 242 2.92 27.79 -20.01
CA PRO A 242 2.22 27.26 -21.19
C PRO A 242 3.15 26.57 -22.20
N ASP A 243 4.44 26.81 -22.10
CA ASP A 243 5.50 26.15 -22.85
C ASP A 243 5.81 24.71 -22.36
N TRP A 244 5.39 24.32 -21.15
CA TRP A 244 5.54 22.99 -20.62
C TRP A 244 4.32 22.12 -20.90
N GLN A 245 4.54 20.83 -21.12
CA GLN A 245 3.48 19.85 -21.38
C GLN A 245 3.24 19.01 -20.13
N LEU A 246 2.12 19.16 -19.46
CA LEU A 246 1.73 18.29 -18.37
C LEU A 246 1.12 17.01 -18.93
N VAL A 247 1.75 15.87 -18.63
CA VAL A 247 1.34 14.54 -19.09
C VAL A 247 0.82 13.72 -17.91
N LEU A 248 -0.50 13.50 -17.85
CA LEU A 248 -1.18 12.83 -16.75
C LEU A 248 -1.64 11.44 -17.20
N ILE A 249 -1.08 10.40 -16.57
CA ILE A 249 -1.27 9.00 -16.97
C ILE A 249 -1.91 8.22 -15.82
N GLY A 250 -3.18 7.86 -15.98
CA GLY A 250 -3.93 7.09 -15.01
C GLY A 250 -5.43 7.32 -15.08
N PRO A 251 -6.22 6.54 -14.33
CA PRO A 251 -7.67 6.76 -14.24
C PRO A 251 -7.97 8.00 -13.41
N GLU A 252 -9.00 8.73 -13.82
CA GLU A 252 -9.46 9.96 -13.18
C GLU A 252 -10.66 9.70 -12.26
N ASP A 253 -10.70 10.38 -11.11
CA ASP A 253 -11.92 10.53 -10.33
C ASP A 253 -12.83 11.66 -10.90
N ASP A 254 -14.01 11.85 -10.30
CA ASP A 254 -14.96 12.84 -10.77
C ASP A 254 -14.43 14.28 -10.67
N ALA A 255 -13.64 14.57 -9.65
CA ALA A 255 -13.06 15.90 -9.45
C ALA A 255 -12.01 16.24 -10.52
N PHE A 256 -11.16 15.28 -10.90
CA PHE A 256 -10.23 15.46 -12.02
C PHE A 256 -10.98 15.61 -13.34
N ARG A 257 -11.97 14.75 -13.64
CA ARG A 257 -12.77 14.83 -14.87
C ARG A 257 -13.49 16.16 -15.05
N GLN A 258 -13.87 16.81 -13.95
CA GLN A 258 -14.58 18.10 -13.96
C GLN A 258 -13.65 19.30 -13.78
N SER A 259 -12.34 19.07 -13.65
CA SER A 259 -11.38 20.14 -13.40
C SER A 259 -11.10 20.97 -14.66
N ALA A 260 -10.78 22.25 -14.46
CA ALA A 260 -10.34 23.15 -15.52
C ALA A 260 -9.01 22.73 -16.19
N LEU A 261 -8.35 21.66 -15.73
CA LEU A 261 -7.17 21.09 -16.40
C LEU A 261 -7.51 20.60 -17.82
N HIS A 262 -8.72 20.13 -18.07
CA HIS A 262 -9.19 19.68 -19.38
C HIS A 262 -9.36 20.82 -20.40
N GLU A 263 -9.42 22.07 -19.95
CA GLU A 263 -9.56 23.25 -20.80
C GLU A 263 -8.19 23.80 -21.27
N LEU A 264 -7.08 23.28 -20.71
CA LEU A 264 -5.75 23.81 -20.98
C LEU A 264 -5.05 23.02 -22.10
N PRO A 265 -4.56 23.70 -23.17
CA PRO A 265 -4.02 23.03 -24.35
C PRO A 265 -2.69 22.32 -24.10
N ASN A 266 -2.01 22.63 -23.01
CA ASN A 266 -0.74 22.04 -22.60
C ASN A 266 -0.90 20.98 -21.48
N VAL A 267 -2.12 20.47 -21.25
CA VAL A 267 -2.41 19.38 -20.31
C VAL A 267 -2.96 18.18 -21.09
N HIS A 268 -2.31 17.03 -20.95
CA HIS A 268 -2.60 15.84 -21.72
C HIS A 268 -2.98 14.68 -20.79
N PHE A 269 -4.22 14.23 -20.88
CA PHE A 269 -4.72 13.06 -20.16
C PHE A 269 -4.62 11.84 -21.06
N LEU A 270 -3.73 10.91 -20.74
CA LEU A 270 -3.49 9.70 -21.56
C LEU A 270 -4.29 8.48 -21.05
N GLY A 271 -5.07 8.64 -20.00
CA GLY A 271 -5.87 7.57 -19.39
C GLY A 271 -5.05 6.50 -18.70
N ALA A 272 -5.72 5.44 -18.24
CA ALA A 272 -5.08 4.31 -17.61
C ALA A 272 -4.26 3.49 -18.61
N LYS A 273 -3.05 3.07 -18.21
CA LYS A 273 -2.17 2.21 -18.99
C LYS A 273 -1.86 0.93 -18.22
N PRO A 274 -1.66 -0.20 -18.93
CA PRO A 274 -1.15 -1.42 -18.30
C PRO A 274 0.19 -1.17 -17.59
N MET A 275 0.40 -1.80 -16.45
CA MET A 275 1.63 -1.63 -15.65
C MET A 275 2.90 -1.87 -16.48
N ALA A 276 2.89 -2.88 -17.36
CA ALA A 276 4.02 -3.21 -18.24
C ALA A 276 4.38 -2.10 -19.25
N GLN A 277 3.48 -1.16 -19.53
CA GLN A 277 3.73 -0.04 -20.45
C GLN A 277 4.27 1.21 -19.73
N LEU A 278 4.05 1.33 -18.40
CA LEU A 278 4.44 2.53 -17.66
C LEU A 278 5.93 2.90 -17.77
N PRO A 279 6.88 1.94 -17.79
CA PRO A 279 8.30 2.28 -18.00
C PRO A 279 8.57 3.00 -19.32
N ALA A 280 7.85 2.66 -20.39
CA ALA A 280 8.01 3.33 -21.68
C ALA A 280 7.55 4.79 -21.64
N TYR A 281 6.44 5.08 -20.99
CA TYR A 281 6.02 6.47 -20.77
C TYR A 281 7.03 7.22 -19.90
N LEU A 282 7.42 6.63 -18.78
CA LEU A 282 8.35 7.25 -17.84
C LEU A 282 9.72 7.55 -18.48
N ALA A 283 10.23 6.64 -19.33
CA ALA A 283 11.49 6.82 -20.05
C ALA A 283 11.52 8.11 -20.89
N HIS A 284 10.38 8.54 -21.41
CA HIS A 284 10.24 9.68 -22.31
C HIS A 284 9.69 10.95 -21.65
N LEU A 285 9.61 11.02 -20.33
CA LEU A 285 9.38 12.26 -19.56
C LEU A 285 10.70 12.97 -19.27
N ASP A 286 10.68 14.30 -19.23
CA ASP A 286 11.81 15.13 -18.82
C ASP A 286 11.87 15.29 -17.31
N VAL A 287 10.72 15.50 -16.65
CA VAL A 287 10.58 15.61 -15.20
C VAL A 287 9.38 14.78 -14.76
N ALA A 288 9.57 13.92 -13.76
CA ALA A 288 8.47 13.22 -13.10
C ALA A 288 7.99 14.04 -11.89
N ILE A 289 6.68 14.05 -11.64
CA ILE A 289 6.10 14.86 -10.57
C ILE A 289 5.22 14.02 -9.63
N ASN A 290 5.16 14.44 -8.36
CA ASN A 290 4.21 13.93 -7.38
C ASN A 290 3.62 15.08 -6.55
N PRO A 291 2.67 15.86 -7.10
CA PRO A 291 2.00 16.96 -6.42
C PRO A 291 0.94 16.40 -5.46
N GLN A 292 1.38 15.76 -4.39
CA GLN A 292 0.51 15.11 -3.43
C GLN A 292 -0.33 16.14 -2.66
N GLN A 293 -1.58 15.83 -2.37
CA GLN A 293 -2.40 16.62 -1.44
C GLN A 293 -1.92 16.38 -0.01
N LEU A 294 -1.67 17.44 0.75
CA LEU A 294 -1.32 17.30 2.17
C LEU A 294 -2.59 17.21 3.02
N ASN A 295 -2.87 16.04 3.54
CA ASN A 295 -3.97 15.76 4.46
C ASN A 295 -3.62 14.58 5.38
N GLU A 296 -4.53 14.23 6.29
CA GLU A 296 -4.30 13.12 7.25
C GLU A 296 -4.04 11.77 6.58
N LEU A 297 -4.63 11.52 5.38
CA LEU A 297 -4.43 10.29 4.63
C LEU A 297 -3.03 10.20 4.03
N THR A 298 -2.49 11.33 3.58
CA THR A 298 -1.30 11.35 2.73
C THR A 298 -0.03 11.76 3.47
N ILE A 299 -0.14 12.41 4.63
CA ILE A 299 1.01 12.95 5.38
C ILE A 299 2.05 11.87 5.73
N GLY A 300 1.60 10.65 6.02
CA GLY A 300 2.46 9.51 6.33
C GLY A 300 2.60 8.49 5.20
N ASN A 301 2.01 8.77 4.03
CA ASN A 301 2.01 7.84 2.91
C ASN A 301 3.39 7.79 2.24
N TYR A 302 3.87 6.57 1.98
CA TYR A 302 5.06 6.33 1.17
C TYR A 302 4.65 6.13 -0.30
N PRO A 303 4.94 7.10 -1.20
CA PRO A 303 4.53 6.99 -2.59
C PRO A 303 5.53 6.13 -3.40
N ARG A 304 5.24 4.84 -3.60
CA ARG A 304 6.08 3.88 -4.35
C ARG A 304 6.56 4.40 -5.71
N LYS A 305 5.75 5.22 -6.37
CA LYS A 305 6.10 5.81 -7.67
C LYS A 305 7.39 6.63 -7.66
N ILE A 306 7.79 7.17 -6.51
CA ILE A 306 9.06 7.88 -6.40
C ILE A 306 10.23 6.93 -6.66
N ASP A 307 10.19 5.71 -6.08
CA ASP A 307 11.21 4.70 -6.35
C ASP A 307 11.19 4.23 -7.81
N GLU A 308 10.00 4.09 -8.41
CA GLU A 308 9.84 3.76 -9.83
C GLU A 308 10.48 4.84 -10.73
N TYR A 309 10.25 6.13 -10.39
CA TYR A 309 10.84 7.26 -11.11
C TYR A 309 12.36 7.31 -10.95
N LEU A 310 12.84 7.17 -9.72
CA LEU A 310 14.27 7.16 -9.43
C LEU A 310 14.98 5.94 -10.03
N ALA A 311 14.34 4.76 -10.06
CA ALA A 311 14.88 3.55 -10.70
C ALA A 311 15.12 3.74 -12.20
N MET A 312 14.30 4.58 -12.85
CA MET A 312 14.49 4.98 -14.25
C MET A 312 15.45 6.17 -14.42
N GLY A 313 16.10 6.61 -13.33
CA GLY A 313 17.00 7.76 -13.33
C GLY A 313 16.32 9.09 -13.62
N LYS A 314 14.99 9.19 -13.44
CA LYS A 314 14.25 10.42 -13.73
C LYS A 314 14.39 11.43 -12.61
N PRO A 315 14.60 12.72 -12.93
CA PRO A 315 14.51 13.77 -11.94
C PRO A 315 13.07 13.94 -11.48
N VAL A 316 12.88 14.19 -10.18
CA VAL A 316 11.57 14.21 -9.55
C VAL A 316 11.36 15.50 -8.77
N VAL A 317 10.15 16.06 -8.89
CA VAL A 317 9.65 17.14 -8.01
C VAL A 317 8.39 16.66 -7.29
N ALA A 318 8.35 16.81 -5.98
CA ALA A 318 7.26 16.31 -5.16
C ALA A 318 6.90 17.27 -4.01
N LEU A 319 5.69 17.09 -3.45
CA LEU A 319 5.32 17.76 -2.21
C LEU A 319 6.20 17.27 -1.06
N LYS A 320 6.66 18.19 -0.19
CA LYS A 320 7.39 17.88 1.03
C LYS A 320 6.45 17.35 2.11
N THR A 321 6.69 16.13 2.58
CA THR A 321 6.08 15.55 3.78
C THR A 321 7.18 14.98 4.67
N GLU A 322 6.82 14.54 5.90
CA GLU A 322 7.77 13.86 6.78
C GLU A 322 8.34 12.60 6.09
N THR A 323 7.48 11.78 5.50
CA THR A 323 7.90 10.55 4.80
C THR A 323 8.75 10.86 3.56
N MET A 324 8.43 11.94 2.82
CA MET A 324 9.20 12.35 1.65
C MET A 324 10.60 12.86 1.98
N SER A 325 10.87 13.20 3.25
CA SER A 325 12.22 13.62 3.67
C SER A 325 13.29 12.53 3.47
N LEU A 326 12.88 11.26 3.38
CA LEU A 326 13.75 10.14 3.00
C LEU A 326 14.39 10.34 1.61
N PHE A 327 13.71 11.04 0.72
CA PHE A 327 14.14 11.27 -0.66
C PHE A 327 14.83 12.63 -0.87
N ALA A 328 15.07 13.43 0.17
CA ALA A 328 15.49 14.83 0.05
C ALA A 328 16.80 15.05 -0.75
N ASP A 329 17.72 14.10 -0.72
CA ASP A 329 18.98 14.16 -1.47
C ASP A 329 18.80 13.81 -2.97
N TYR A 330 17.66 13.20 -3.35
CA TYR A 330 17.41 12.65 -4.69
C TYR A 330 16.23 13.32 -5.40
N VAL A 331 15.37 14.01 -4.66
CA VAL A 331 14.11 14.60 -5.13
C VAL A 331 14.03 16.06 -4.71
N ARG A 332 13.60 16.95 -5.58
CA ARG A 332 13.27 18.32 -5.19
C ARG A 332 11.93 18.33 -4.46
N LEU A 333 11.93 18.79 -3.22
CA LEU A 333 10.75 18.81 -2.35
C LEU A 333 10.24 20.24 -2.21
N ALA A 334 9.01 20.47 -2.64
CA ALA A 334 8.33 21.76 -2.60
C ALA A 334 7.28 21.82 -1.47
N THR A 335 7.11 22.98 -0.87
CA THR A 335 6.08 23.25 0.15
C THR A 335 4.95 24.12 -0.39
N THR A 336 5.19 24.79 -1.52
CA THR A 336 4.23 25.67 -2.20
C THR A 336 4.19 25.43 -3.70
N GLY A 337 3.09 25.84 -4.36
CA GLY A 337 2.97 25.74 -5.82
C GLY A 337 4.03 26.52 -6.60
N PRO A 338 4.35 27.78 -6.24
CA PRO A 338 5.47 28.50 -6.87
C PRO A 338 6.82 27.77 -6.73
N GLU A 339 7.18 27.30 -5.52
CA GLU A 339 8.41 26.53 -5.29
C GLU A 339 8.43 25.24 -6.15
N PHE A 340 7.26 24.60 -6.33
CA PHE A 340 7.14 23.41 -7.18
C PHE A 340 7.48 23.74 -8.64
N ILE A 341 6.99 24.87 -9.16
CA ILE A 341 7.31 25.35 -10.53
C ILE A 341 8.79 25.71 -10.65
N ASP A 342 9.34 26.43 -9.67
CA ASP A 342 10.77 26.82 -9.67
C ASP A 342 11.68 25.59 -9.67
N HIS A 343 11.32 24.54 -8.93
CA HIS A 343 12.07 23.28 -8.90
C HIS A 343 12.01 22.54 -10.24
N ILE A 344 10.85 22.51 -10.91
CA ILE A 344 10.74 21.94 -12.26
C ILE A 344 11.62 22.71 -13.24
N GLY A 345 11.54 24.05 -13.21
CA GLY A 345 12.36 24.92 -14.06
C GLY A 345 13.86 24.69 -13.84
N GLY A 346 14.31 24.67 -12.58
CA GLY A 346 15.71 24.41 -12.25
C GLY A 346 16.19 23.04 -12.77
N ILE A 347 15.36 22.00 -12.71
CA ILE A 347 15.69 20.68 -13.28
C ILE A 347 15.84 20.78 -14.82
N LEU A 348 14.93 21.45 -15.49
CA LEU A 348 14.99 21.64 -16.96
C LEU A 348 16.24 22.45 -17.36
N ASP A 349 16.72 23.34 -16.51
CA ASP A 349 17.98 24.10 -16.65
C ASP A 349 19.23 23.29 -16.24
N GLY A 350 19.07 21.99 -15.93
CA GLY A 350 20.18 21.09 -15.59
C GLY A 350 20.59 21.05 -14.11
N GLN A 351 19.84 21.71 -13.21
CA GLN A 351 20.10 21.74 -11.77
C GLN A 351 19.53 20.48 -11.06
N LEU A 352 20.10 19.33 -11.32
CA LEU A 352 19.66 18.06 -10.75
C LEU A 352 20.00 17.96 -9.24
N PRO A 353 19.10 17.37 -8.40
CA PRO A 353 19.41 17.12 -6.99
C PRO A 353 20.49 16.04 -6.81
N ALA A 354 20.51 15.04 -7.68
CA ALA A 354 21.48 13.96 -7.71
C ALA A 354 21.68 13.46 -9.15
N SER A 355 22.78 12.73 -9.39
CA SER A 355 22.98 12.08 -10.69
C SER A 355 21.97 10.96 -10.91
N PRO A 356 21.58 10.66 -12.17
CA PRO A 356 20.71 9.52 -12.46
C PRO A 356 21.21 8.20 -11.88
N ALA A 357 22.54 7.96 -11.91
CA ALA A 357 23.13 6.76 -11.35
C ALA A 357 22.95 6.67 -9.82
N ALA A 358 23.07 7.79 -9.09
CA ALA A 358 22.81 7.84 -7.65
C ALA A 358 21.32 7.58 -7.33
N CYS A 359 20.40 8.15 -8.11
CA CYS A 359 18.96 7.92 -7.98
C CYS A 359 18.61 6.43 -8.17
N ILE A 360 19.14 5.80 -9.23
CA ILE A 360 18.95 4.37 -9.50
C ILE A 360 19.49 3.50 -8.37
N ALA A 361 20.71 3.79 -7.89
CA ALA A 361 21.34 3.04 -6.80
C ALA A 361 20.54 3.15 -5.51
N PHE A 362 19.98 4.32 -5.21
CA PHE A 362 19.13 4.56 -4.05
C PHE A 362 17.82 3.77 -4.17
N ALA A 363 17.08 3.90 -5.26
CA ALA A 363 15.80 3.21 -5.47
C ALA A 363 15.94 1.67 -5.39
N ARG A 364 17.03 1.12 -5.93
CA ARG A 364 17.33 -0.33 -5.89
C ARG A 364 17.50 -0.90 -4.47
N GLN A 365 17.64 -0.06 -3.45
CA GLN A 365 17.67 -0.50 -2.06
C GLN A 365 16.26 -0.75 -1.49
N HIS A 366 15.21 -0.19 -2.11
CA HIS A 366 13.83 -0.27 -1.64
C HIS A 366 13.11 -1.46 -2.30
N THR A 367 13.47 -2.67 -1.92
CA THR A 367 12.91 -3.92 -2.47
C THR A 367 12.03 -4.63 -1.45
N TRP A 368 11.07 -5.42 -1.94
CA TRP A 368 10.27 -6.28 -1.06
C TRP A 368 11.13 -7.28 -0.28
N ALA A 369 12.21 -7.79 -0.88
CA ALA A 369 13.15 -8.66 -0.19
C ALA A 369 13.74 -7.99 1.06
N ARG A 370 14.11 -6.70 0.98
CA ARG A 370 14.61 -5.93 2.13
C ARG A 370 13.52 -5.71 3.18
N SER A 371 12.33 -5.23 2.75
CA SER A 371 11.22 -4.96 3.68
C SER A 371 10.78 -6.23 4.42
N VAL A 372 10.63 -7.33 3.70
CA VAL A 372 10.28 -8.63 4.29
C VAL A 372 11.41 -9.17 5.16
N GLY A 373 12.67 -8.99 4.75
CA GLY A 373 13.84 -9.36 5.58
C GLY A 373 13.83 -8.62 6.93
N MET A 374 13.54 -7.31 6.93
CA MET A 374 13.40 -6.52 8.16
C MET A 374 12.22 -6.99 9.03
N LEU A 375 11.08 -7.34 8.41
CA LEU A 375 9.92 -7.91 9.11
C LEU A 375 10.29 -9.21 9.83
N VAL A 376 10.89 -10.16 9.10
CA VAL A 376 11.29 -11.48 9.64
C VAL A 376 12.33 -11.33 10.74
N GLN A 377 13.31 -10.45 10.56
CA GLN A 377 14.32 -10.17 11.59
C GLN A 377 13.70 -9.59 12.86
N ALA A 378 12.80 -8.59 12.72
CA ALA A 378 12.10 -8.02 13.86
C ALA A 378 11.24 -9.08 14.58
N GLN A 379 10.56 -9.94 13.83
CA GLN A 379 9.78 -11.05 14.37
C GLN A 379 10.64 -12.00 15.24
N HIS A 380 11.83 -12.35 14.79
CA HIS A 380 12.75 -13.17 15.56
C HIS A 380 13.24 -12.48 16.83
N ASN A 381 13.62 -11.20 16.72
CA ASN A 381 14.14 -10.44 17.86
C ASN A 381 13.10 -10.29 18.98
N PHE A 382 11.83 -10.07 18.65
CA PHE A 382 10.76 -9.92 19.64
C PHE A 382 10.25 -11.26 20.17
N ALA A 383 10.37 -12.37 19.43
CA ALA A 383 10.05 -13.70 19.93
C ALA A 383 10.99 -14.14 21.06
N THR A 384 12.26 -13.75 21.00
CA THR A 384 13.28 -14.09 22.00
C THR A 384 13.19 -13.26 23.28
N THR A 385 12.45 -12.14 23.26
CA THR A 385 12.27 -11.24 24.42
C THR A 385 11.04 -11.56 25.26
N GLN A 386 10.13 -12.43 24.81
CA GLN A 386 9.04 -12.91 25.66
C GLN A 386 9.57 -13.99 26.62
N PRO A 387 9.40 -13.86 27.96
CA PRO A 387 9.68 -14.96 28.87
C PRO A 387 8.85 -16.16 28.47
N ALA A 388 9.46 -17.34 28.49
CA ALA A 388 8.77 -18.61 28.26
C ALA A 388 7.49 -18.64 29.12
N PRO A 389 6.37 -19.17 28.60
CA PRO A 389 5.16 -19.31 29.39
C PRO A 389 5.54 -20.05 30.70
N VAL A 390 5.25 -19.42 31.82
CA VAL A 390 5.44 -20.02 33.15
C VAL A 390 4.67 -21.32 33.13
N GLY A 391 5.39 -22.43 33.10
CA GLY A 391 4.81 -23.78 33.13
C GLY A 391 3.83 -23.86 34.28
N ASP A 392 2.68 -24.44 34.01
CA ASP A 392 1.61 -24.70 34.98
C ASP A 392 2.18 -25.57 36.14
N LEU A 393 2.56 -24.91 37.22
CA LEU A 393 2.96 -25.55 38.46
C LEU A 393 1.73 -26.14 39.18
N ARG A 394 0.97 -26.98 38.49
CA ARG A 394 -0.09 -27.79 39.09
C ARG A 394 0.12 -29.22 38.67
N ASN A 395 0.99 -29.92 39.39
CA ASN A 395 0.94 -31.36 39.61
C ASN A 395 2.19 -31.78 40.39
N GLU A 396 2.23 -31.51 41.67
CA GLU A 396 2.91 -32.38 42.61
C GLU A 396 1.84 -33.09 43.46
N PRO A 397 1.77 -34.43 43.46
CA PRO A 397 0.88 -35.16 44.34
C PRO A 397 1.48 -35.19 45.76
N VAL A 398 0.65 -34.88 46.76
CA VAL A 398 0.87 -35.16 48.17
C VAL A 398 0.49 -36.61 48.44
#